data_fecb2463aecf9203f53a3b61d6dfb429
#
_entry.id   fecb2463aecf9203f53a3b61d6dfb429
#
_cell.length_a   1.000
_cell.length_b   1.000
_cell.length_c   1.000
_cell.angle_alpha   90.00
_cell.angle_beta   90.00
_cell.angle_gamma   90.00
#
_symmetry.space_group_name_H-M   'P 1'
#
loop_
_entity.id
_entity.type
_entity.pdbx_description
1 polymer ?
#
loop_
_entity_poly.entity_id
_entity_poly.type
_entity_poly.pdbx_seq_one_letter_code
_entity_poly.pdbx_strand_id
1 'polypeptide(L)'
;MNQLAVVVGLLFFIITALPLTKAQNEFEPELDFRFTYLISDKSLYVGGEVVEFEAYILNNSTNHDLSVFIVANSPFLNDRVAQTDDSVTSETIIIPRNEEASIKILLPSEPDKYGKQILRISAYGTSTTDESISDEDHTLFQVTFEDKPVSRLPIIGFLIVVAIVAGFVLRSTRSELSDL
;
A
#
# COMPACT_ATOMS: atom_id res chain seq x y z
N MET A 1 -14.30 -38.27 65.43
CA MET A 1 -13.85 -37.72 64.10
C MET A 1 -15.10 -37.33 63.32
N ASN A 2 -15.28 -36.07 63.07
CA ASN A 2 -16.53 -35.56 62.50
C ASN A 2 -16.69 -35.99 61.01
N GLN A 3 -17.71 -36.74 60.72
CA GLN A 3 -18.08 -37.22 59.38
C GLN A 3 -18.24 -36.01 58.41
N LEU A 4 -18.60 -34.84 58.93
CA LEU A 4 -18.70 -33.58 58.15
C LEU A 4 -17.36 -33.14 57.56
N ALA A 5 -16.25 -33.29 58.28
CA ALA A 5 -14.93 -32.92 57.81
C ALA A 5 -14.44 -33.79 56.65
N VAL A 6 -14.82 -35.05 56.61
CA VAL A 6 -14.47 -36.00 55.55
C VAL A 6 -15.23 -35.65 54.25
N VAL A 7 -16.51 -35.30 54.37
CA VAL A 7 -17.36 -34.96 53.22
C VAL A 7 -16.91 -33.64 52.59
N VAL A 8 -16.56 -32.62 53.40
CA VAL A 8 -16.07 -31.35 52.93
C VAL A 8 -14.70 -31.51 52.24
N GLY A 9 -13.81 -32.33 52.80
CA GLY A 9 -12.50 -32.63 52.19
C GLY A 9 -12.63 -33.34 50.84
N LEU A 10 -13.59 -34.28 50.71
CA LEU A 10 -13.82 -34.99 49.45
C LEU A 10 -14.43 -34.09 48.39
N LEU A 11 -15.33 -33.16 48.75
CA LEU A 11 -15.90 -32.19 47.84
C LEU A 11 -14.83 -31.19 47.32
N PHE A 12 -13.90 -30.77 48.17
CA PHE A 12 -12.80 -29.90 47.77
C PHE A 12 -11.83 -30.60 46.81
N PHE A 13 -11.59 -31.89 47.01
CA PHE A 13 -10.72 -32.69 46.14
C PHE A 13 -11.34 -32.94 44.75
N ILE A 14 -12.67 -33.09 44.67
CA ILE A 14 -13.38 -33.27 43.40
C ILE A 14 -13.39 -31.98 42.60
N ILE A 15 -13.50 -30.79 43.26
CA ILE A 15 -13.48 -29.51 42.59
C ILE A 15 -12.08 -29.15 42.05
N THR A 16 -10.99 -29.57 42.72
CA THR A 16 -9.62 -29.33 42.29
C THR A 16 -9.13 -30.35 41.27
N ALA A 17 -9.79 -31.50 41.12
CA ALA A 17 -9.46 -32.55 40.17
C ALA A 17 -10.24 -32.46 38.85
N LEU A 18 -11.13 -31.49 38.70
CA LEU A 18 -11.67 -31.16 37.38
C LEU A 18 -10.51 -30.63 36.54
N PRO A 19 -10.10 -31.35 35.47
CA PRO A 19 -9.16 -30.75 34.55
C PRO A 19 -9.82 -29.47 34.06
N LEU A 20 -9.21 -28.33 34.35
CA LEU A 20 -9.40 -27.15 33.59
C LEU A 20 -8.88 -27.49 32.16
N THR A 21 -9.70 -28.24 31.42
CA THR A 21 -9.62 -28.16 29.98
C THR A 21 -9.90 -26.70 29.65
N LYS A 22 -8.85 -25.86 29.67
CA LYS A 22 -8.81 -24.69 28.83
C LYS A 22 -9.21 -25.23 27.45
N ALA A 23 -10.46 -25.01 27.10
CA ALA A 23 -10.77 -24.86 25.69
C ALA A 23 -9.93 -23.67 25.24
N GLN A 24 -8.67 -23.91 24.90
CA GLN A 24 -8.00 -23.16 23.89
C GLN A 24 -8.83 -23.49 22.65
N ASN A 25 -9.90 -22.72 22.45
CA ASN A 25 -10.27 -22.36 21.10
C ASN A 25 -9.03 -21.57 20.61
N GLU A 26 -8.00 -22.28 20.15
CA GLU A 26 -7.17 -21.77 19.09
C GLU A 26 -8.19 -21.49 18.00
N PHE A 27 -8.54 -20.23 17.93
CA PHE A 27 -9.21 -19.66 16.77
C PHE A 27 -8.14 -19.77 15.69
N GLU A 28 -8.00 -20.96 15.08
CA GLU A 28 -7.28 -21.05 13.81
C GLU A 28 -8.02 -20.10 12.90
N PRO A 29 -7.35 -19.08 12.35
CA PRO A 29 -7.98 -18.24 11.37
C PRO A 29 -8.52 -19.19 10.30
N GLU A 30 -9.83 -19.19 10.11
CA GLU A 30 -10.51 -20.10 9.17
C GLU A 30 -9.96 -19.91 7.76
N LEU A 31 -9.45 -18.72 7.48
CA LEU A 31 -8.75 -18.35 6.26
C LEU A 31 -7.43 -17.65 6.63
N ASP A 32 -6.30 -18.14 6.10
CA ASP A 32 -4.97 -17.56 6.31
C ASP A 32 -4.32 -17.33 4.95
N PHE A 33 -4.15 -16.07 4.58
CA PHE A 33 -3.42 -15.68 3.38
C PHE A 33 -2.67 -14.37 3.61
N ARG A 34 -1.65 -14.13 2.81
CA ARG A 34 -0.84 -12.91 2.93
C ARG A 34 -0.15 -12.53 1.64
N PHE A 35 0.16 -11.26 1.51
CA PHE A 35 1.13 -10.82 0.52
C PHE A 35 2.52 -11.35 0.85
N THR A 36 3.19 -11.93 -0.15
CA THR A 36 4.59 -12.36 -0.03
C THR A 36 5.52 -11.28 -0.58
N TYR A 37 5.21 -10.73 -1.74
CA TYR A 37 5.95 -9.60 -2.32
C TYR A 37 5.14 -8.92 -3.42
N LEU A 38 5.58 -7.70 -3.79
CA LEU A 38 5.05 -6.92 -4.91
C LEU A 38 6.22 -6.51 -5.82
N ILE A 39 6.03 -6.63 -7.12
CA ILE A 39 7.02 -6.27 -8.12
C ILE A 39 6.37 -5.32 -9.12
N SER A 40 7.00 -4.16 -9.36
CA SER A 40 6.61 -3.29 -10.48
C SER A 40 7.42 -3.62 -11.73
N ASP A 41 6.85 -3.38 -12.89
CA ASP A 41 7.52 -3.56 -14.19
C ASP A 41 8.68 -2.55 -14.38
N LYS A 42 8.62 -1.41 -13.69
CA LYS A 42 9.62 -0.34 -13.74
C LYS A 42 9.98 0.18 -12.35
N SER A 43 11.19 0.69 -12.23
CA SER A 43 11.64 1.40 -11.01
C SER A 43 11.29 2.89 -11.03
N LEU A 44 11.01 3.46 -12.21
CA LEU A 44 10.71 4.87 -12.43
C LEU A 44 9.67 5.03 -13.54
N TYR A 45 8.63 5.81 -13.28
CA TYR A 45 7.53 6.10 -14.20
C TYR A 45 7.52 7.58 -14.58
N VAL A 46 6.94 7.89 -15.72
CA VAL A 46 6.60 9.25 -16.12
C VAL A 46 5.13 9.51 -15.76
N GLY A 47 4.79 10.71 -15.28
CA GLY A 47 3.41 11.07 -15.02
C GLY A 47 2.53 10.87 -16.26
N GLY A 48 1.36 10.22 -16.07
CA GLY A 48 0.46 9.80 -17.15
C GLY A 48 0.70 8.38 -17.68
N GLU A 49 1.79 7.72 -17.28
CA GLU A 49 1.97 6.29 -17.59
C GLU A 49 1.09 5.41 -16.72
N VAL A 50 0.75 4.25 -17.24
CA VAL A 50 0.11 3.20 -16.45
C VAL A 50 1.18 2.53 -15.60
N VAL A 51 0.98 2.53 -14.28
CA VAL A 51 1.79 1.77 -13.34
C VAL A 51 1.31 0.32 -13.35
N GLU A 52 2.20 -0.57 -13.73
CA GLU A 52 1.95 -2.00 -13.72
C GLU A 52 2.71 -2.63 -12.57
N PHE A 53 2.01 -3.42 -11.75
CA PHE A 53 2.66 -4.24 -10.75
C PHE A 53 1.98 -5.60 -10.62
N GLU A 54 2.75 -6.54 -10.14
CA GLU A 54 2.34 -7.92 -9.88
C GLU A 54 2.45 -8.18 -8.38
N ALA A 55 1.34 -8.59 -7.78
CA ALA A 55 1.25 -8.91 -6.37
C ALA A 55 1.18 -10.43 -6.21
N TYR A 56 2.04 -10.97 -5.38
CA TYR A 56 2.11 -12.38 -5.06
C TYR A 56 1.43 -12.64 -3.71
N ILE A 57 0.51 -13.57 -3.71
CA ILE A 57 -0.30 -13.94 -2.54
C ILE A 57 -0.11 -15.42 -2.28
N LEU A 58 0.26 -15.75 -1.06
CA LEU A 58 0.32 -17.11 -0.54
C LEU A 58 -0.97 -17.42 0.20
N ASN A 59 -1.68 -18.45 -0.23
CA ASN A 59 -2.75 -19.05 0.53
C ASN A 59 -2.16 -20.08 1.50
N ASN A 60 -2.04 -19.73 2.76
CA ASN A 60 -1.50 -20.58 3.81
C ASN A 60 -2.61 -21.40 4.52
N SER A 61 -3.86 -21.30 4.06
CA SER A 61 -4.98 -22.06 4.62
C SER A 61 -4.80 -23.55 4.38
N THR A 62 -5.07 -24.35 5.39
CA THR A 62 -4.97 -25.80 5.28
C THR A 62 -6.22 -26.44 4.68
N ASN A 63 -7.37 -25.77 4.83
CA ASN A 63 -8.68 -26.35 4.56
C ASN A 63 -9.44 -25.68 3.42
N HIS A 64 -9.01 -24.48 2.99
CA HIS A 64 -9.77 -23.66 2.05
C HIS A 64 -8.93 -23.25 0.84
N ASP A 65 -9.48 -23.44 -0.34
CA ASP A 65 -9.02 -22.73 -1.54
C ASP A 65 -9.54 -21.29 -1.46
N LEU A 66 -8.72 -20.33 -1.88
CA LEU A 66 -8.95 -18.91 -1.75
C LEU A 66 -9.42 -18.31 -3.07
N SER A 67 -10.58 -17.67 -3.04
CA SER A 67 -11.01 -16.74 -4.09
C SER A 67 -10.58 -15.35 -3.68
N VAL A 68 -9.67 -14.71 -4.43
CA VAL A 68 -9.07 -13.43 -4.03
C VAL A 68 -9.07 -12.43 -5.17
N PHE A 69 -9.31 -11.16 -4.80
CA PHE A 69 -9.08 -10.00 -5.65
C PHE A 69 -8.34 -8.92 -4.86
N ILE A 70 -7.70 -8.01 -5.57
CA ILE A 70 -6.92 -6.92 -4.99
C ILE A 70 -7.59 -5.59 -5.31
N VAL A 71 -7.61 -4.71 -4.31
CA VAL A 71 -7.99 -3.31 -4.46
C VAL A 71 -6.76 -2.45 -4.19
N ALA A 72 -6.36 -1.69 -5.19
CA ALA A 72 -5.30 -0.71 -5.04
C ALA A 72 -5.90 0.68 -4.93
N ASN A 73 -5.75 1.33 -3.79
CA ASN A 73 -6.16 2.71 -3.59
C ASN A 73 -5.09 3.62 -4.16
N SER A 74 -5.45 4.37 -5.19
CA SER A 74 -4.53 5.24 -5.90
C SER A 74 -4.59 6.66 -5.35
N PRO A 75 -3.55 7.16 -4.66
CA PRO A 75 -3.42 8.57 -4.35
C PRO A 75 -3.09 9.40 -5.60
N PHE A 76 -2.97 8.75 -6.78
CA PHE A 76 -2.57 9.37 -8.02
C PHE A 76 -3.70 10.11 -8.73
N LEU A 77 -4.94 9.83 -8.36
CA LEU A 77 -6.11 10.33 -9.07
C LEU A 77 -6.70 11.60 -8.50
N ASN A 78 -6.37 12.02 -7.27
CA ASN A 78 -6.76 13.35 -6.79
C ASN A 78 -6.07 13.76 -5.49
N ASP A 79 -5.44 14.94 -5.47
CA ASP A 79 -4.96 15.62 -4.25
C ASP A 79 -6.11 16.20 -3.40
N ARG A 80 -7.35 16.06 -3.85
CA ARG A 80 -8.52 16.65 -3.19
C ARG A 80 -9.49 15.57 -2.75
N VAL A 81 -9.34 15.18 -1.48
CA VAL A 81 -10.27 14.32 -0.73
C VAL A 81 -10.26 12.87 -1.23
N ALA A 82 -9.83 11.96 -0.36
CA ALA A 82 -10.04 10.53 -0.51
C ALA A 82 -11.55 10.25 -0.70
N GLN A 83 -12.03 10.42 -1.93
CA GLN A 83 -13.29 9.86 -2.34
C GLN A 83 -13.03 8.41 -2.73
N THR A 84 -13.87 7.54 -2.25
CA THR A 84 -13.84 6.09 -2.36
C THR A 84 -13.88 5.54 -3.79
N ASP A 85 -13.86 6.40 -4.81
CA ASP A 85 -14.01 6.03 -6.22
C ASP A 85 -12.67 5.89 -6.98
N ASP A 86 -11.53 6.23 -6.35
CA ASP A 86 -10.21 6.20 -7.00
C ASP A 86 -9.46 4.87 -6.76
N SER A 87 -10.18 3.79 -6.60
CA SER A 87 -9.61 2.46 -6.44
C SER A 87 -9.68 1.65 -7.74
N VAL A 88 -8.62 0.92 -8.03
CA VAL A 88 -8.60 -0.07 -9.10
C VAL A 88 -8.69 -1.46 -8.49
N THR A 89 -9.64 -2.25 -8.99
CA THR A 89 -9.84 -3.63 -8.56
C THR A 89 -9.30 -4.57 -9.63
N SER A 90 -8.55 -5.59 -9.22
CA SER A 90 -8.05 -6.64 -10.11
C SER A 90 -9.16 -7.60 -10.55
N GLU A 91 -8.83 -8.47 -11.47
CA GLU A 91 -9.60 -9.69 -11.67
C GLU A 91 -9.54 -10.57 -10.41
N THR A 92 -10.59 -11.39 -10.22
CA THR A 92 -10.61 -12.39 -9.15
C THR A 92 -9.94 -13.66 -9.63
N ILE A 93 -9.04 -14.21 -8.82
CA ILE A 93 -8.40 -15.50 -9.08
C ILE A 93 -8.67 -16.50 -7.95
N ILE A 94 -8.49 -17.78 -8.24
CA ILE A 94 -8.56 -18.85 -7.23
C ILE A 94 -7.14 -19.32 -6.96
N ILE A 95 -6.75 -19.32 -5.69
CA ILE A 95 -5.46 -19.82 -5.20
C ILE A 95 -5.74 -21.08 -4.37
N PRO A 96 -5.28 -22.26 -4.84
CA PRO A 96 -5.41 -23.48 -4.05
C PRO A 96 -4.72 -23.34 -2.68
N ARG A 97 -5.13 -24.15 -1.72
CA ARG A 97 -4.50 -24.23 -0.40
C ARG A 97 -3.02 -24.55 -0.49
N ASN A 98 -2.22 -23.88 0.33
CA ASN A 98 -0.76 -23.99 0.40
C ASN A 98 -0.06 -23.66 -0.93
N GLU A 99 -0.69 -22.89 -1.81
CA GLU A 99 -0.10 -22.43 -3.06
C GLU A 99 0.03 -20.91 -3.09
N GLU A 100 0.93 -20.44 -3.93
CA GLU A 100 1.14 -19.03 -4.22
C GLU A 100 0.69 -18.74 -5.65
N ALA A 101 0.05 -17.60 -5.85
CA ALA A 101 -0.27 -17.10 -7.16
C ALA A 101 -0.04 -15.59 -7.27
N SER A 102 0.09 -15.10 -8.48
CA SER A 102 0.26 -13.67 -8.75
C SER A 102 -0.99 -13.06 -9.37
N ILE A 103 -1.23 -11.81 -9.02
CA ILE A 103 -2.29 -10.97 -9.60
C ILE A 103 -1.65 -9.71 -10.17
N LYS A 104 -1.91 -9.47 -11.45
CA LYS A 104 -1.45 -8.27 -12.14
C LYS A 104 -2.44 -7.14 -11.99
N ILE A 105 -1.94 -5.94 -11.71
CA ILE A 105 -2.73 -4.73 -11.52
C ILE A 105 -2.17 -3.62 -12.38
N LEU A 106 -3.06 -2.90 -13.06
CA LEU A 106 -2.76 -1.77 -13.92
C LEU A 106 -3.40 -0.52 -13.32
N LEU A 107 -2.57 0.41 -12.83
CA LEU A 107 -3.01 1.67 -12.25
C LEU A 107 -2.74 2.83 -13.20
N PRO A 108 -3.76 3.49 -13.74
CA PRO A 108 -3.55 4.73 -14.47
C PRO A 108 -2.98 5.81 -13.54
N SER A 109 -2.09 6.64 -14.04
CA SER A 109 -1.59 7.81 -13.31
C SER A 109 -1.91 9.10 -14.07
N GLU A 110 -2.04 10.21 -13.34
CA GLU A 110 -2.20 11.54 -13.95
C GLU A 110 -0.86 12.11 -14.46
N PRO A 111 -0.87 12.94 -15.50
CA PRO A 111 0.35 13.51 -16.10
C PRO A 111 1.16 14.41 -15.15
N ASP A 112 0.54 14.92 -14.08
CA ASP A 112 1.16 15.83 -13.12
C ASP A 112 1.69 15.13 -11.85
N LYS A 113 1.76 13.80 -11.84
CA LYS A 113 2.34 13.04 -10.73
C LYS A 113 3.86 12.99 -10.82
N TYR A 114 4.48 13.32 -9.69
CA TYR A 114 5.93 13.43 -9.56
C TYR A 114 6.41 12.85 -8.23
N GLY A 115 7.67 12.43 -8.18
CA GLY A 115 8.32 11.96 -6.96
C GLY A 115 7.81 10.62 -6.46
N LYS A 116 7.97 10.39 -5.17
CA LYS A 116 7.58 9.14 -4.52
C LYS A 116 6.13 9.18 -4.08
N GLN A 117 5.39 8.14 -4.44
CA GLN A 117 4.00 7.93 -4.06
C GLN A 117 3.88 6.60 -3.32
N ILE A 118 3.04 6.55 -2.30
CA ILE A 118 2.78 5.34 -1.52
C ILE A 118 1.32 4.93 -1.76
N LEU A 119 1.15 3.69 -2.21
CA LEU A 119 -0.15 3.06 -2.44
C LEU A 119 -0.50 2.16 -1.26
N ARG A 120 -1.76 2.15 -0.85
CA ARG A 120 -2.29 1.05 -0.06
C ARG A 120 -2.90 0.02 -0.98
N ILE A 121 -2.50 -1.22 -0.80
CA ILE A 121 -2.98 -2.37 -1.56
C ILE A 121 -3.61 -3.33 -0.56
N SER A 122 -4.89 -3.65 -0.77
CA SER A 122 -5.64 -4.60 0.04
C SER A 122 -6.03 -5.80 -0.81
N ALA A 123 -5.82 -7.00 -0.29
CA ALA A 123 -6.33 -8.24 -0.85
C ALA A 123 -7.55 -8.69 -0.04
N TYR A 124 -8.62 -8.99 -0.72
CA TYR A 124 -9.84 -9.50 -0.12
C TYR A 124 -10.01 -10.95 -0.55
N GLY A 125 -9.95 -11.84 0.42
CA GLY A 125 -10.03 -13.27 0.24
C GLY A 125 -11.33 -13.85 0.79
N THR A 126 -11.90 -14.80 0.07
CA THR A 126 -13.10 -15.54 0.48
C THR A 126 -12.87 -17.02 0.20
N SER A 127 -13.31 -17.90 1.10
CA SER A 127 -13.27 -19.34 0.86
C SER A 127 -14.14 -19.71 -0.34
N THR A 128 -13.62 -20.56 -1.23
CA THR A 128 -14.41 -21.07 -2.38
C THR A 128 -15.50 -22.04 -1.98
N THR A 129 -15.43 -22.60 -0.76
CA THR A 129 -16.38 -23.59 -0.25
C THR A 129 -17.41 -23.00 0.71
N ASP A 130 -17.09 -21.88 1.33
CA ASP A 130 -17.99 -21.17 2.26
C ASP A 130 -17.76 -19.65 2.17
N GLU A 131 -18.64 -18.95 1.47
CA GLU A 131 -18.55 -17.51 1.26
C GLU A 131 -18.69 -16.67 2.55
N SER A 132 -19.12 -17.28 3.66
CA SER A 132 -19.17 -16.60 4.97
C SER A 132 -17.79 -16.44 5.59
N ILE A 133 -16.81 -17.23 5.13
CA ILE A 133 -15.42 -17.21 5.59
C ILE A 133 -14.62 -16.28 4.68
N SER A 134 -14.27 -15.13 5.20
CA SER A 134 -13.51 -14.10 4.47
C SER A 134 -12.48 -13.43 5.35
N ASP A 135 -11.39 -12.98 4.76
CA ASP A 135 -10.31 -12.25 5.42
C ASP A 135 -9.74 -11.17 4.51
N GLU A 136 -9.00 -10.22 5.07
CA GLU A 136 -8.34 -9.12 4.37
C GLU A 136 -6.87 -9.02 4.81
N ASP A 137 -5.97 -8.93 3.84
CA ASP A 137 -4.58 -8.54 4.08
C ASP A 137 -4.26 -7.23 3.34
N HIS A 138 -3.35 -6.43 3.87
CA HIS A 138 -2.98 -5.17 3.25
C HIS A 138 -1.49 -4.88 3.38
N THR A 139 -0.97 -4.17 2.38
CA THR A 139 0.42 -3.75 2.35
C THR A 139 0.56 -2.36 1.72
N LEU A 140 1.72 -1.75 1.90
CA LEU A 140 2.08 -0.48 1.29
C LEU A 140 3.08 -0.72 0.17
N PHE A 141 2.85 -0.09 -0.96
CA PHE A 141 3.70 -0.18 -2.12
C PHE A 141 4.17 1.20 -2.56
N GLN A 142 5.48 1.37 -2.75
CA GLN A 142 6.05 2.64 -3.18
C GLN A 142 6.30 2.62 -4.69
N VAL A 143 5.73 3.61 -5.37
CA VAL A 143 5.99 3.91 -6.78
C VAL A 143 6.76 5.22 -6.87
N THR A 144 7.73 5.28 -7.77
CA THR A 144 8.51 6.50 -8.00
C THR A 144 8.24 7.03 -9.41
N PHE A 145 7.82 8.29 -9.47
CA PHE A 145 7.70 9.04 -10.71
C PHE A 145 8.91 9.95 -10.91
N GLU A 146 9.18 10.35 -12.15
CA GLU A 146 10.21 11.35 -12.46
C GLU A 146 9.97 12.63 -11.65
N ASP A 147 11.04 13.33 -11.34
CA ASP A 147 10.93 14.61 -10.65
C ASP A 147 10.30 15.65 -11.56
N LYS A 148 9.52 16.55 -10.95
CA LYS A 148 8.93 17.66 -11.67
C LYS A 148 10.01 18.45 -12.41
N PRO A 149 9.88 18.65 -13.73
CA PRO A 149 10.87 19.40 -14.49
C PRO A 149 10.99 20.82 -13.94
N VAL A 150 12.20 21.19 -13.56
CA VAL A 150 12.48 22.54 -13.07
C VAL A 150 12.29 23.52 -14.22
N SER A 151 11.31 24.41 -14.11
CA SER A 151 11.12 25.47 -15.09
C SER A 151 12.36 26.36 -15.13
N ARG A 152 13.05 26.40 -16.27
CA ARG A 152 14.20 27.30 -16.49
C ARG A 152 13.80 28.72 -16.82
N LEU A 153 12.50 28.99 -17.04
CA LEU A 153 11.97 30.30 -17.38
C LEU A 153 12.39 31.43 -16.41
N PRO A 154 12.30 31.26 -15.07
CA PRO A 154 12.72 32.30 -14.14
C PRO A 154 14.22 32.58 -14.20
N ILE A 155 15.05 31.56 -14.46
CA ILE A 155 16.51 31.72 -14.62
C ILE A 155 16.82 32.51 -15.87
N ILE A 156 16.18 32.19 -16.98
CA ILE A 156 16.35 32.88 -18.26
C ILE A 156 15.85 34.32 -18.12
N GLY A 157 14.70 34.56 -17.51
CA GLY A 157 14.17 35.90 -17.25
C GLY A 157 15.13 36.72 -16.39
N PHE A 158 15.70 36.15 -15.32
CA PHE A 158 16.70 36.82 -14.50
C PHE A 158 17.97 37.20 -15.32
N LEU A 159 18.49 36.29 -16.13
CA LEU A 159 19.66 36.57 -16.99
C LEU A 159 19.40 37.66 -17.98
N ILE A 160 18.20 37.74 -18.56
CA ILE A 160 17.82 38.84 -19.49
C ILE A 160 17.81 40.17 -18.74
N VAL A 161 17.22 40.23 -17.54
CA VAL A 161 17.19 41.45 -16.72
C VAL A 161 18.61 41.91 -16.38
N VAL A 162 19.47 40.99 -15.95
CA VAL A 162 20.88 41.29 -15.64
C VAL A 162 21.61 41.82 -16.87
N ALA A 163 21.40 41.22 -18.03
CA ALA A 163 22.03 41.67 -19.28
C ALA A 163 21.58 43.11 -19.69
N ILE A 164 20.26 43.40 -19.51
CA ILE A 164 19.73 44.76 -19.81
C ILE A 164 20.34 45.78 -18.85
N VAL A 165 20.37 45.50 -17.54
CA VAL A 165 20.95 46.41 -16.55
C VAL A 165 22.44 46.65 -16.81
N ALA A 166 23.21 45.59 -17.09
CA ALA A 166 24.63 45.71 -17.44
C ALA A 166 24.84 46.54 -18.70
N GLY A 167 23.99 46.36 -19.71
CA GLY A 167 24.01 47.16 -20.94
C GLY A 167 23.76 48.65 -20.68
N PHE A 168 22.81 49.00 -19.82
CA PHE A 168 22.54 50.37 -19.40
C PHE A 168 23.71 51.00 -18.66
N VAL A 169 24.30 50.28 -17.70
CA VAL A 169 25.46 50.75 -16.93
C VAL A 169 26.65 51.01 -17.86
N LEU A 170 26.98 50.07 -18.73
CA LEU A 170 28.07 50.24 -19.70
C LEU A 170 27.85 51.43 -20.67
N ARG A 171 26.62 51.69 -21.07
CA ARG A 171 26.28 52.82 -21.91
C ARG A 171 26.40 54.14 -21.16
N SER A 172 25.96 54.22 -19.91
CA SER A 172 26.07 55.42 -19.07
C SER A 172 27.52 55.78 -18.81
N THR A 173 28.36 54.82 -18.43
CA THR A 173 29.81 55.07 -18.21
C THR A 173 30.54 55.47 -19.47
N ARG A 174 30.10 55.04 -20.64
CA ARG A 174 30.73 55.42 -21.93
C ARG A 174 30.36 56.82 -22.35
N SER A 175 29.18 57.34 -22.01
CA SER A 175 28.78 58.70 -22.26
C SER A 175 29.55 59.70 -21.42
N GLU A 176 29.84 59.40 -20.18
CA GLU A 176 30.63 60.28 -19.29
C GLU A 176 32.11 60.35 -19.71
N LEU A 177 32.66 59.31 -20.30
CA LEU A 177 34.05 59.31 -20.85
C LEU A 177 34.22 60.04 -22.20
N SER A 178 33.14 60.33 -22.93
CA SER A 178 33.17 61.03 -24.17
C SER A 178 33.08 62.56 -24.00
N ASP A 179 32.73 63.03 -22.78
CA ASP A 179 32.60 64.45 -22.45
C ASP A 179 33.82 65.02 -21.70
N LEU A 180 34.89 64.21 -21.54
CA LEU A 180 36.22 64.60 -21.02
C LEU A 180 37.23 64.75 -22.14
#